data_20963d84f3dcc5c746fd495e32d0bc83
#
_entry.id   20963d84f3dcc5c746fd495e32d0bc83
#
_cell.length_a   1.000
_cell.length_b   1.000
_cell.length_c   1.000
_cell.angle_alpha   90.00
_cell.angle_beta   90.00
_cell.angle_gamma   90.00
#
_symmetry.space_group_name_H-M   'P 1'
#
loop_
_entity.id
_entity.type
_entity.pdbx_description
1 polymer ?
#
loop_
_entity_poly.entity_id
_entity_poly.type
_entity_poly.pdbx_seq_one_letter_code
_entity_poly.pdbx_strand_id
1 'polypeptide(L)'
;MGAKYAKEQKVRIISLRDEHLKAKHPHIEEYVSQTGIIVESRWYGISESYRPSSEHPLMIGHYIYDVRLDRVRKIIRAIPEDALEPLV
;
A
#
# COMPACT_ATOMS: atom_id res chain seq x y z
N MET A 1 8.05 -6.01 12.66
CA MET A 1 7.37 -4.73 12.60
C MET A 1 6.04 -4.85 11.88
N GLY A 2 5.03 -4.21 12.41
CA GLY A 2 3.71 -4.27 11.85
C GLY A 2 3.46 -3.23 10.76
N ALA A 3 2.27 -3.28 10.21
CA ALA A 3 1.83 -2.30 9.25
C ALA A 3 1.76 -0.90 9.88
N LYS A 4 2.05 0.10 9.07
CA LYS A 4 2.04 1.50 9.52
C LYS A 4 0.64 1.97 9.91
N TYR A 5 -0.37 1.47 9.22
CA TYR A 5 -1.76 1.87 9.45
C TYR A 5 -2.56 0.72 10.02
N ALA A 6 -3.42 1.03 10.99
CA ALA A 6 -4.27 0.04 11.63
C ALA A 6 -5.63 -0.06 10.93
N LYS A 7 -6.34 -1.16 11.19
CA LYS A 7 -7.72 -1.28 10.73
C LYS A 7 -8.56 -0.12 11.23
N GLU A 8 -9.46 0.34 10.40
CA GLU A 8 -10.38 1.43 10.68
C GLU A 8 -9.71 2.80 10.81
N GLN A 9 -8.41 2.87 10.61
CA GLN A 9 -7.72 4.15 10.59
C GLN A 9 -8.10 4.93 9.35
N LYS A 10 -8.31 6.23 9.51
CA LYS A 10 -8.62 7.12 8.41
C LYS A 10 -7.36 7.51 7.67
N VAL A 11 -7.42 7.43 6.37
CA VAL A 11 -6.28 7.74 5.50
C VAL A 11 -6.75 8.52 4.27
N ARG A 12 -5.80 9.16 3.61
CA ARG A 12 -6.01 9.79 2.32
C ARG A 12 -5.12 9.12 1.30
N ILE A 13 -5.64 8.93 0.12
CA ILE A 13 -4.87 8.37 -0.99
C ILE A 13 -4.06 9.50 -1.62
N ILE A 14 -2.76 9.29 -1.76
CA ILE A 14 -1.85 10.26 -2.36
C ILE A 14 -1.17 9.62 -3.56
N SER A 15 -0.62 10.47 -4.42
CA SER A 15 0.08 9.98 -5.59
C SER A 15 1.39 9.32 -5.20
N LEU A 16 1.69 8.19 -5.83
CA LEU A 16 2.96 7.51 -5.61
C LEU A 16 4.09 8.32 -6.21
N ARG A 17 5.17 8.43 -5.45
CA ARG A 17 6.37 9.15 -5.91
C ARG A 17 7.29 8.24 -6.71
N ASP A 18 7.29 6.96 -6.36
CA ASP A 18 8.12 5.98 -7.02
C ASP A 18 7.50 5.61 -8.36
N GLU A 19 8.18 5.95 -9.44
CA GLU A 19 7.71 5.67 -10.80
C GLU A 19 7.46 4.18 -11.04
N HIS A 20 8.27 3.36 -10.43
CA HIS A 20 8.15 1.92 -10.58
C HIS A 20 6.86 1.40 -9.94
N LEU A 21 6.57 1.85 -8.73
CA LEU A 21 5.33 1.49 -8.06
C LEU A 21 4.12 2.09 -8.77
N LYS A 22 4.26 3.29 -9.27
CA LYS A 22 3.20 3.97 -9.99
C LYS A 22 2.80 3.19 -11.24
N ALA A 23 3.78 2.65 -11.94
CA ALA A 23 3.53 1.83 -13.12
C ALA A 23 2.82 0.52 -12.79
N LYS A 24 3.12 -0.05 -11.62
CA LYS A 24 2.49 -1.29 -11.17
C LYS A 24 1.07 -1.08 -10.64
N HIS A 25 0.75 0.12 -10.21
CA HIS A 25 -0.53 0.42 -9.58
C HIS A 25 -1.20 1.63 -10.24
N PRO A 26 -1.46 1.57 -11.55
CA PRO A 26 -2.03 2.73 -12.25
C PRO A 26 -3.43 3.09 -11.78
N HIS A 27 -4.17 2.14 -11.22
CA HIS A 27 -5.53 2.38 -10.75
C HIS A 27 -5.60 3.35 -9.57
N ILE A 28 -4.50 3.51 -8.84
CA ILE A 28 -4.48 4.37 -7.65
C ILE A 28 -4.63 5.84 -8.04
N GLU A 29 -4.10 6.23 -9.18
CA GLU A 29 -4.15 7.63 -9.61
C GLU A 29 -5.59 8.15 -9.75
N GLU A 30 -6.54 7.27 -10.04
CA GLU A 30 -7.94 7.64 -10.14
C GLU A 30 -8.52 8.09 -8.80
N TYR A 31 -7.91 7.67 -7.72
CA TYR A 31 -8.45 7.89 -6.38
C TYR A 31 -7.62 8.84 -5.53
N VAL A 32 -6.61 9.46 -6.12
CA VAL A 32 -5.77 10.43 -5.41
C VAL A 32 -6.63 11.54 -4.84
N SER A 33 -6.35 11.93 -3.61
CA SER A 33 -7.07 12.93 -2.82
C SER A 33 -8.35 12.44 -2.15
N GLN A 34 -8.78 11.22 -2.46
CA GLN A 34 -9.95 10.67 -1.77
C GLN A 34 -9.54 10.09 -0.42
N THR A 35 -10.48 10.10 0.51
CA THR A 35 -10.26 9.60 1.85
C THR A 35 -11.07 8.33 2.09
N GLY A 36 -10.62 7.54 3.04
CA GLY A 36 -11.30 6.32 3.39
C GLY A 36 -10.76 5.74 4.67
N ILE A 37 -11.17 4.53 4.97
CA ILE A 37 -10.68 3.81 6.16
C ILE A 37 -10.02 2.52 5.76
N ILE A 38 -9.03 2.13 6.51
CA ILE A 38 -8.33 0.87 6.30
C ILE A 38 -9.25 -0.29 6.66
N VAL A 39 -9.46 -1.18 5.72
CA VAL A 39 -10.25 -2.39 5.94
C VAL A 39 -9.34 -3.55 6.32
N GLU A 40 -8.21 -3.67 5.61
CA GLU A 40 -7.28 -4.75 5.85
C GLU A 40 -5.89 -4.34 5.40
N SER A 41 -4.88 -4.95 6.00
CA SER A 41 -3.49 -4.76 5.60
C SER A 41 -2.85 -6.12 5.39
N ARG A 42 -1.92 -6.20 4.43
CA ARG A 42 -1.20 -7.42 4.11
C ARG A 42 0.23 -7.08 3.73
N TRP A 43 1.11 -7.99 4.02
CA TRP A 43 2.49 -7.88 3.57
C TRP A 43 2.60 -8.47 2.17
N TYR A 44 3.14 -7.69 1.25
CA TYR A 44 3.44 -8.17 -0.09
C TYR A 44 4.94 -8.11 -0.27
N GLY A 45 5.57 -9.29 -0.32
CA GLY A 45 7.01 -9.35 -0.42
C GLY A 45 7.46 -10.47 -1.33
N ILE A 46 8.62 -10.27 -1.91
CA ILE A 46 9.28 -11.26 -2.75
C ILE A 46 10.58 -11.61 -2.08
N SER A 47 10.78 -12.91 -1.84
CA SER A 47 12.03 -13.39 -1.27
C SER A 47 13.09 -13.44 -2.36
N GLU A 48 14.23 -12.83 -2.09
CA GLU A 48 15.38 -12.89 -2.97
C GLU A 48 16.32 -14.02 -2.58
N SER A 49 15.83 -14.96 -1.78
CA SER A 49 16.62 -16.04 -1.24
C SER A 49 17.20 -16.97 -2.30
N TYR A 50 16.73 -16.92 -3.51
CA TYR A 50 17.27 -17.72 -4.60
C TYR A 50 18.61 -17.23 -5.11
N ARG A 51 19.07 -16.08 -4.68
CA ARG A 51 20.38 -15.56 -5.08
C ARG A 51 21.48 -16.25 -4.30
N PRO A 52 22.32 -17.02 -4.97
CA PRO A 52 23.34 -17.82 -4.26
C PRO A 52 24.43 -17.00 -3.58
N SER A 53 24.61 -15.77 -3.99
CA SER A 53 25.63 -14.89 -3.39
C SER A 53 25.10 -14.10 -2.21
N SER A 54 23.85 -14.25 -1.86
CA SER A 54 23.27 -13.48 -0.79
C SER A 54 23.46 -14.16 0.55
N GLU A 55 24.19 -13.52 1.43
CA GLU A 55 24.34 -14.01 2.81
C GLU A 55 23.10 -13.66 3.62
N HIS A 56 22.37 -12.65 3.19
CA HIS A 56 21.17 -12.21 3.85
C HIS A 56 20.05 -12.17 2.84
N PRO A 57 19.12 -13.12 2.91
CA PRO A 57 17.97 -13.08 2.01
C PRO A 57 17.22 -11.77 2.23
N LEU A 58 17.25 -10.92 1.22
CA LEU A 58 16.55 -9.65 1.28
C LEU A 58 15.08 -9.88 1.03
N MET A 59 14.29 -9.56 2.02
CA MET A 59 12.84 -9.51 1.85
C MET A 59 12.50 -8.14 1.29
N ILE A 60 12.36 -8.08 -0.02
CA ILE A 60 11.92 -6.86 -0.68
C ILE A 60 10.40 -6.90 -0.68
N GLY A 61 9.80 -5.91 -0.03
CA GLY A 61 8.36 -5.90 0.04
C GLY A 61 7.84 -4.65 0.69
N HIS A 62 6.55 -4.58 0.76
CA HIS A 62 5.87 -3.46 1.39
C HIS A 62 4.48 -3.92 1.84
N TYR A 63 3.90 -3.16 2.75
CA TYR A 63 2.52 -3.40 3.11
C TYR A 63 1.60 -2.84 2.05
N ILE A 64 0.54 -3.57 1.79
CA ILE A 64 -0.54 -3.13 0.93
C ILE A 64 -1.82 -3.11 1.75
N TYR A 65 -2.71 -2.22 1.38
CA TYR A 65 -3.92 -1.96 2.16
C TYR A 65 -5.14 -1.97 1.27
N ASP A 66 -6.23 -2.47 1.84
CA ASP A 66 -7.53 -2.32 1.22
C ASP A 66 -8.21 -1.15 1.95
N VAL A 67 -8.69 -0.20 1.19
CA VAL A 67 -9.29 1.03 1.73
C VAL A 67 -10.71 1.16 1.23
N ARG A 68 -11.65 1.35 2.15
CA ARG A 68 -13.03 1.64 1.80
C ARG A 68 -13.19 3.15 1.73
N LEU A 69 -13.55 3.65 0.56
CA LEU A 69 -13.70 5.06 0.34
C LEU A 69 -14.93 5.62 1.05
N ASP A 70 -14.81 6.86 1.55
CA ASP A 70 -15.89 7.50 2.30
C ASP A 70 -17.06 7.91 1.40
N ARG A 71 -16.75 8.42 0.21
CA ARG A 71 -17.79 8.98 -0.66
C ARG A 71 -18.53 7.94 -1.47
N VAL A 72 -17.84 6.91 -1.88
CA VAL A 72 -18.44 5.82 -2.63
C VAL A 72 -18.21 4.54 -1.86
N ARG A 73 -19.19 3.67 -1.86
CA ARG A 73 -19.07 2.39 -1.15
C ARG A 73 -18.25 1.44 -2.00
N LYS A 74 -16.99 1.77 -2.15
CA LYS A 74 -16.08 0.98 -2.96
C LYS A 74 -14.82 0.71 -2.16
N ILE A 75 -14.33 -0.52 -2.24
CA ILE A 75 -13.09 -0.91 -1.62
C ILE A 75 -12.01 -0.95 -2.70
N ILE A 76 -10.98 -0.15 -2.50
CA ILE A 76 -9.83 -0.16 -3.40
C ILE A 76 -8.80 -1.09 -2.78
N ARG A 77 -8.44 -2.12 -3.51
CA ARG A 77 -7.56 -3.16 -3.00
C ARG A 77 -6.11 -2.91 -3.37
N ALA A 78 -5.23 -3.44 -2.53
CA ALA A 78 -3.80 -3.48 -2.80
C ALA A 78 -3.16 -2.13 -3.01
N ILE A 79 -3.45 -1.18 -2.14
CA ILE A 79 -2.84 0.15 -2.18
C ILE A 79 -1.52 0.10 -1.43
N PRO A 80 -0.39 0.43 -2.07
CA PRO A 80 0.89 0.46 -1.36
C PRO A 80 0.89 1.49 -0.24
N GLU A 81 1.65 1.20 0.80
CA GLU A 81 1.73 2.09 1.96
C GLU A 81 2.14 3.50 1.59
N ASP A 82 3.02 3.65 0.61
CA ASP A 82 3.50 4.96 0.17
C ASP A 82 2.44 5.80 -0.55
N ALA A 83 1.33 5.17 -0.93
CA ALA A 83 0.22 5.88 -1.58
C ALA A 83 -0.83 6.33 -0.57
N LEU A 84 -0.52 6.25 0.72
CA LEU A 84 -1.43 6.62 1.79
C LEU A 84 -0.76 7.60 2.74
N GLU A 85 -1.56 8.47 3.30
CA GLU A 85 -1.13 9.32 4.41
C GLU A 85 -2.22 9.30 5.48
N PRO A 86 -1.85 9.42 6.76
CA PRO A 86 -2.84 9.42 7.82
C PRO A 86 -3.65 10.72 7.82
N LEU A 87 -4.92 10.59 8.13
CA LEU A 87 -5.76 11.74 8.41
C LEU A 87 -5.79 11.93 9.92
N VAL A 88 -5.30 13.03 10.34
CA VAL A 88 -5.19 13.33 11.77
C VAL A 88 -6.33 14.25 12.18
#